data_f9bd3a31c63b3efb5f4329a51e5ffaca
#
_entry.id   f9bd3a31c63b3efb5f4329a51e5ffaca
#
_cell.length_a   1.000
_cell.length_b   1.000
_cell.length_c   1.000
_cell.angle_alpha   90.00
_cell.angle_beta   90.00
_cell.angle_gamma   90.00
#
_symmetry.space_group_name_H-M   'P 1'
#
loop_
_entity.id
_entity.type
_entity.pdbx_description
1 polymer ?
#
loop_
_entity_poly.entity_id
_entity_poly.type
_entity_poly.pdbx_seq_one_letter_code
_entity_poly.pdbx_strand_id
1 'polypeptide(L)'
;FRKLGINRLSIGFQSFSDKNLKFLGRLHSSEQSISTFNHARKAGFDNINIDLIYDIPKQKIKEWKNDLFLGTSLEPEHISAYSLTVEKNTALHSMVKNKTVIMPSEEVDKKMFLSTISYLEQKNYIHYEISNFSKKNKKCKHNLHYWKLEPYLAFGPGAHGFDGTKRWWNKKSIDYYLNKLENNDLPIESEEILS
;
A
#
# COMPACT_ATOMS: atom_id res chain seq x y z
N PHE A 1 -19.79 4.67 6.87
CA PHE A 1 -18.92 3.49 7.03
C PHE A 1 -18.80 3.05 8.50
N ARG A 2 -18.49 3.97 9.44
CA ARG A 2 -18.30 3.59 10.85
C ARG A 2 -19.55 2.89 11.44
N LYS A 3 -20.76 3.38 11.14
CA LYS A 3 -22.03 2.76 11.58
C LYS A 3 -22.29 1.37 10.97
N LEU A 4 -21.61 1.02 9.88
CA LEU A 4 -21.69 -0.29 9.24
C LEU A 4 -20.65 -1.29 9.79
N GLY A 5 -19.94 -0.95 10.88
CA GLY A 5 -18.95 -1.81 11.50
C GLY A 5 -17.52 -1.68 10.93
N ILE A 6 -17.30 -0.83 9.93
CA ILE A 6 -15.93 -0.55 9.43
C ILE A 6 -15.17 0.18 10.53
N ASN A 7 -14.06 -0.39 10.98
CA ASN A 7 -13.30 0.08 12.12
C ASN A 7 -11.85 0.49 11.80
N ARG A 8 -11.39 0.29 10.57
CA ARG A 8 -10.06 0.67 10.09
C ARG A 8 -10.15 1.29 8.70
N LEU A 9 -9.38 2.35 8.47
CA LEU A 9 -9.20 2.97 7.17
C LEU A 9 -7.73 2.91 6.74
N SER A 10 -7.48 2.78 5.44
CA SER A 10 -6.18 3.02 4.83
C SER A 10 -6.33 4.18 3.84
N ILE A 11 -5.53 5.22 4.02
CA ILE A 11 -5.60 6.44 3.21
C ILE A 11 -4.31 6.58 2.42
N GLY A 12 -4.42 6.55 1.10
CA GLY A 12 -3.29 6.68 0.20
C GLY A 12 -2.79 8.11 0.09
N PHE A 13 -1.95 8.55 1.00
CA PHE A 13 -1.25 9.85 0.94
C PHE A 13 -0.21 9.88 -0.16
N GLN A 14 0.56 8.82 -0.27
CA GLN A 14 1.69 8.60 -1.17
C GLN A 14 2.86 9.56 -0.90
N SER A 15 2.65 10.86 -0.78
CA SER A 15 3.66 11.88 -0.42
C SER A 15 2.96 13.14 0.10
N PHE A 16 3.67 13.96 0.87
CA PHE A 16 3.25 15.32 1.23
C PHE A 16 3.81 16.37 0.26
N SER A 17 4.47 15.96 -0.81
CA SER A 17 4.95 16.83 -1.88
C SER A 17 4.02 16.73 -3.09
N ASP A 18 3.33 17.81 -3.44
CA ASP A 18 2.44 17.85 -4.61
C ASP A 18 3.19 17.58 -5.92
N LYS A 19 4.49 17.92 -5.99
CA LYS A 19 5.37 17.54 -7.11
C LYS A 19 5.47 16.02 -7.24
N ASN A 20 5.67 15.31 -6.13
CA ASN A 20 5.75 13.84 -6.11
C ASN A 20 4.39 13.22 -6.41
N LEU A 21 3.30 13.76 -5.85
CA LEU A 21 1.94 13.33 -6.15
C LEU A 21 1.64 13.44 -7.63
N LYS A 22 1.97 14.56 -8.26
CA LYS A 22 1.81 14.74 -9.70
C LYS A 22 2.62 13.72 -10.52
N PHE A 23 3.87 13.43 -10.11
CA PHE A 23 4.69 12.41 -10.76
C PHE A 23 4.05 11.02 -10.66
N LEU A 24 3.48 10.70 -9.50
CA LEU A 24 2.78 9.43 -9.25
C LEU A 24 1.39 9.36 -9.91
N GLY A 25 0.99 10.38 -10.68
CA GLY A 25 -0.32 10.44 -11.35
C GLY A 25 -1.49 10.61 -10.39
N ARG A 26 -1.26 11.14 -9.20
CA ARG A 26 -2.32 11.37 -8.22
C ARG A 26 -3.05 12.67 -8.51
N LEU A 27 -4.39 12.65 -8.38
CA LEU A 27 -5.26 13.80 -8.63
C LEU A 27 -5.44 14.67 -7.40
N HIS A 28 -5.21 14.13 -6.22
CA HIS A 28 -5.33 14.85 -4.94
C HIS A 28 -4.05 15.60 -4.59
N SER A 29 -4.18 16.64 -3.77
CA SER A 29 -3.07 17.37 -3.15
C SER A 29 -2.75 16.83 -1.76
N SER A 30 -1.59 17.20 -1.23
CA SER A 30 -1.19 16.92 0.15
C SER A 30 -2.19 17.49 1.17
N GLU A 31 -2.71 18.69 0.92
CA GLU A 31 -3.74 19.32 1.76
C GLU A 31 -5.04 18.51 1.79
N GLN A 32 -5.49 18.00 0.64
CA GLN A 32 -6.67 17.14 0.56
C GLN A 32 -6.48 15.83 1.33
N SER A 33 -5.29 15.25 1.30
CA SER A 33 -4.95 14.06 2.08
C SER A 33 -5.05 14.32 3.58
N ILE A 34 -4.48 15.43 4.07
CA ILE A 34 -4.57 15.86 5.47
C ILE A 34 -6.03 16.12 5.87
N SER A 35 -6.79 16.81 5.02
CA SER A 35 -8.23 17.05 5.24
C SER A 35 -9.02 15.75 5.35
N THR A 36 -8.74 14.77 4.46
CA THR A 36 -9.38 13.44 4.49
C THR A 36 -9.06 12.72 5.79
N PHE A 37 -7.82 12.75 6.24
CA PHE A 37 -7.42 12.16 7.52
C PHE A 37 -8.18 12.78 8.70
N ASN A 38 -8.26 14.11 8.74
CA ASN A 38 -8.97 14.84 9.78
C ASN A 38 -10.49 14.55 9.76
N HIS A 39 -11.10 14.41 8.59
CA HIS A 39 -12.48 13.98 8.46
C HIS A 39 -12.70 12.55 8.97
N ALA A 40 -11.77 11.64 8.69
CA ALA A 40 -11.83 10.27 9.23
C ALA A 40 -11.76 10.28 10.77
N ARG A 41 -10.88 11.09 11.37
CA ARG A 41 -10.82 11.27 12.84
C ARG A 41 -12.13 11.84 13.39
N LYS A 42 -12.68 12.90 12.79
CA LYS A 42 -13.98 13.48 13.20
C LYS A 42 -15.12 12.47 13.08
N ALA A 43 -15.04 11.55 12.12
CA ALA A 43 -16.03 10.47 11.96
C ALA A 43 -15.86 9.31 12.96
N GLY A 44 -14.90 9.40 13.89
CA GLY A 44 -14.69 8.44 14.98
C GLY A 44 -13.81 7.25 14.61
N PHE A 45 -13.01 7.33 13.55
CA PHE A 45 -12.00 6.30 13.26
C PHE A 45 -10.77 6.50 14.15
N ASP A 46 -10.44 5.50 14.93
CA ASP A 46 -9.30 5.40 15.85
C ASP A 46 -8.24 4.37 15.39
N ASN A 47 -8.37 3.92 14.16
CA ASN A 47 -7.41 3.02 13.51
C ASN A 47 -7.27 3.41 12.03
N ILE A 48 -6.36 4.35 11.77
CA ILE A 48 -6.11 4.87 10.44
C ILE A 48 -4.70 4.53 10.03
N ASN A 49 -4.57 3.97 8.85
CA ASN A 49 -3.31 3.81 8.15
C ASN A 49 -3.13 4.94 7.13
N ILE A 50 -1.90 5.41 6.97
CA ILE A 50 -1.48 6.21 5.84
C ILE A 50 -0.47 5.44 5.00
N ASP A 51 -0.64 5.44 3.67
CA ASP A 51 0.29 4.83 2.74
C ASP A 51 1.21 5.91 2.17
N LEU A 52 2.53 5.70 2.27
CA LEU A 52 3.57 6.58 1.75
C LEU A 52 4.45 5.82 0.76
N ILE A 53 4.97 6.53 -0.24
CA ILE A 53 5.87 5.97 -1.25
C ILE A 53 7.18 6.76 -1.24
N TYR A 54 8.29 6.03 -1.17
CA TYR A 54 9.63 6.58 -1.30
C TYR A 54 10.32 6.02 -2.56
N ASP A 55 11.56 6.41 -2.78
CA ASP A 55 12.35 6.04 -3.96
C ASP A 55 11.75 6.57 -5.28
N ILE A 56 11.03 7.70 -5.19
CA ILE A 56 10.48 8.39 -6.34
C ILE A 56 11.63 9.03 -7.14
N PRO A 57 11.63 8.96 -8.47
CA PRO A 57 12.65 9.60 -9.30
C PRO A 57 12.92 11.06 -8.91
N LYS A 58 14.20 11.39 -8.70
CA LYS A 58 14.69 12.69 -8.22
C LYS A 58 14.29 13.07 -6.77
N GLN A 59 13.61 12.19 -6.04
CA GLN A 59 13.34 12.41 -4.61
C GLN A 59 14.65 12.37 -3.82
N LYS A 60 14.86 13.35 -2.95
CA LYS A 60 16.01 13.39 -2.05
C LYS A 60 15.64 12.77 -0.70
N ILE A 61 16.63 12.20 -0.01
CA ILE A 61 16.44 11.66 1.34
C ILE A 61 15.83 12.70 2.31
N LYS A 62 16.17 13.98 2.15
CA LYS A 62 15.59 15.05 2.96
C LYS A 62 14.09 15.22 2.71
N GLU A 63 13.63 15.10 1.48
CA GLU A 63 12.21 15.17 1.12
C GLU A 63 11.45 13.97 1.70
N TRP A 64 12.02 12.78 1.60
CA TRP A 64 11.45 11.58 2.23
C TRP A 64 11.35 11.70 3.76
N LYS A 65 12.41 12.18 4.43
CA LYS A 65 12.36 12.43 5.87
C LYS A 65 11.29 13.44 6.26
N ASN A 66 11.04 14.44 5.42
CA ASN A 66 9.94 15.39 5.63
C ASN A 66 8.57 14.71 5.48
N ASP A 67 8.40 13.82 4.51
CA ASP A 67 7.16 13.04 4.38
C ASP A 67 6.91 12.17 5.63
N LEU A 68 7.94 11.53 6.16
CA LEU A 68 7.85 10.79 7.42
C LEU A 68 7.50 11.69 8.62
N PHE A 69 8.12 12.86 8.71
CA PHE A 69 7.84 13.84 9.77
C PHE A 69 6.38 14.29 9.73
N LEU A 70 5.90 14.74 8.57
CA LEU A 70 4.52 15.18 8.40
C LEU A 70 3.53 14.04 8.64
N GLY A 71 3.82 12.84 8.13
CA GLY A 71 3.00 11.66 8.34
C GLY A 71 2.86 11.27 9.80
N THR A 72 3.97 11.26 10.54
CA THR A 72 3.94 10.96 11.98
C THR A 72 3.32 12.07 12.82
N SER A 73 3.34 13.34 12.36
CA SER A 73 2.69 14.46 13.05
C SER A 73 1.16 14.36 13.04
N LEU A 74 0.57 13.59 12.13
CA LEU A 74 -0.87 13.27 12.13
C LEU A 74 -1.24 12.18 13.14
N GLU A 75 -0.26 11.54 13.74
CA GLU A 75 -0.42 10.45 14.73
C GLU A 75 -1.30 9.29 14.24
N PRO A 76 -1.08 8.75 13.01
CA PRO A 76 -1.81 7.56 12.57
C PRO A 76 -1.41 6.35 13.43
N GLU A 77 -2.30 5.36 13.55
CA GLU A 77 -2.03 4.11 14.25
C GLU A 77 -1.14 3.18 13.42
N HIS A 78 -1.09 3.40 12.11
CA HIS A 78 -0.36 2.55 11.19
C HIS A 78 0.22 3.38 10.03
N ILE A 79 1.40 3.01 9.56
CA ILE A 79 2.06 3.62 8.40
C ILE A 79 2.56 2.48 7.51
N SER A 80 2.18 2.54 6.23
CA SER A 80 2.78 1.73 5.18
C SER A 80 3.77 2.60 4.40
N ALA A 81 5.02 2.17 4.28
CA ALA A 81 6.07 2.87 3.54
C ALA A 81 6.62 1.94 2.45
N TYR A 82 6.26 2.22 1.20
CA TYR A 82 6.60 1.40 0.05
C TYR A 82 7.70 2.04 -0.79
N SER A 83 8.69 1.24 -1.20
CA SER A 83 9.58 1.63 -2.30
C SER A 83 8.81 1.61 -3.62
N LEU A 84 9.02 2.62 -4.47
CA LEU A 84 8.37 2.70 -5.78
C LEU A 84 8.93 1.63 -6.72
N THR A 85 8.13 0.63 -7.03
CA THR A 85 8.47 -0.46 -7.96
C THR A 85 8.07 -0.13 -9.40
N VAL A 86 8.90 -0.56 -10.34
CA VAL A 86 8.64 -0.41 -11.79
C VAL A 86 7.93 -1.65 -12.31
N GLU A 87 6.60 -1.63 -12.26
CA GLU A 87 5.76 -2.73 -12.74
C GLU A 87 5.64 -2.75 -14.26
N LYS A 88 5.74 -3.94 -14.85
CA LYS A 88 5.58 -4.14 -16.32
C LYS A 88 4.23 -3.58 -16.80
N ASN A 89 4.20 -3.06 -18.02
CA ASN A 89 3.01 -2.50 -18.68
C ASN A 89 2.45 -1.23 -18.03
N THR A 90 3.23 -0.52 -17.19
CA THR A 90 2.87 0.78 -16.63
C THR A 90 3.53 1.93 -17.41
N ALA A 91 2.98 3.14 -17.22
CA ALA A 91 3.60 4.36 -17.76
C ALA A 91 5.04 4.53 -17.26
N LEU A 92 5.28 4.27 -15.96
CA LEU A 92 6.61 4.34 -15.36
C LEU A 92 7.59 3.35 -16.02
N HIS A 93 7.15 2.11 -16.28
CA HIS A 93 7.97 1.13 -17.00
C HIS A 93 8.39 1.64 -18.38
N SER A 94 7.45 2.25 -19.12
CA SER A 94 7.75 2.83 -20.43
C SER A 94 8.73 4.00 -20.33
N MET A 95 8.58 4.88 -19.33
CA MET A 95 9.49 6.01 -19.08
C MET A 95 10.91 5.54 -18.74
N VAL A 96 11.05 4.51 -17.91
CA VAL A 96 12.35 3.93 -17.54
C VAL A 96 13.00 3.23 -18.75
N LYS A 97 12.23 2.42 -19.48
CA LYS A 97 12.70 1.73 -20.69
C LYS A 97 13.22 2.72 -21.75
N ASN A 98 12.52 3.83 -21.93
CA ASN A 98 12.88 4.89 -22.88
C ASN A 98 13.92 5.89 -22.32
N LYS A 99 14.44 5.64 -21.09
CA LYS A 99 15.44 6.49 -20.42
C LYS A 99 14.98 7.94 -20.19
N THR A 100 13.67 8.22 -20.22
CA THR A 100 13.12 9.55 -19.90
C THR A 100 13.03 9.78 -18.39
N VAL A 101 13.04 8.70 -17.63
CA VAL A 101 13.12 8.69 -16.16
C VAL A 101 14.23 7.73 -15.74
N ILE A 102 15.02 8.16 -14.76
CA ILE A 102 16.05 7.32 -14.12
C ILE A 102 15.59 7.10 -12.68
N MET A 103 15.49 5.83 -12.30
CA MET A 103 15.20 5.45 -10.92
C MET A 103 16.40 5.77 -10.01
N PRO A 104 16.18 6.06 -8.74
CA PRO A 104 17.26 6.14 -7.75
C PRO A 104 18.10 4.86 -7.74
N SER A 105 19.35 4.95 -7.27
CA SER A 105 20.20 3.78 -7.14
C SER A 105 19.79 2.92 -5.94
N GLU A 106 20.11 1.62 -5.98
CA GLU A 106 19.89 0.68 -4.86
C GLU A 106 20.47 1.21 -3.54
N GLU A 107 21.58 1.94 -3.59
CA GLU A 107 22.18 2.55 -2.39
C GLU A 107 21.27 3.66 -1.81
N VAL A 108 20.61 4.43 -2.65
CA VAL A 108 19.66 5.47 -2.22
C VAL A 108 18.40 4.82 -1.65
N ASP A 109 17.84 3.83 -2.34
CA ASP A 109 16.71 3.03 -1.85
C ASP A 109 17.00 2.43 -0.47
N LYS A 110 18.13 1.73 -0.33
CA LYS A 110 18.60 1.18 0.95
C LYS A 110 18.72 2.24 2.05
N LYS A 111 19.28 3.41 1.73
CA LYS A 111 19.39 4.51 2.70
C LYS A 111 18.02 5.04 3.12
N MET A 112 17.08 5.17 2.19
CA MET A 112 15.69 5.57 2.49
C MET A 112 15.00 4.52 3.36
N PHE A 113 15.10 3.24 3.02
CA PHE A 113 14.55 2.13 3.80
C PHE A 113 15.06 2.11 5.24
N LEU A 114 16.39 2.10 5.43
CA LEU A 114 16.99 2.08 6.76
C LEU A 114 16.63 3.34 7.58
N SER A 115 16.59 4.52 6.93
CA SER A 115 16.17 5.74 7.62
C SER A 115 14.71 5.72 8.02
N THR A 116 13.84 5.04 7.25
CA THR A 116 12.43 4.83 7.58
C THR A 116 12.28 4.01 8.84
N ILE A 117 12.96 2.87 8.91
CA ILE A 117 12.94 1.99 10.10
C ILE A 117 13.37 2.78 11.32
N SER A 118 14.59 3.35 11.28
CA SER A 118 15.14 4.10 12.41
C SER A 118 14.26 5.25 12.87
N TYR A 119 13.68 6.00 11.92
CA TYR A 119 12.83 7.14 12.23
C TYR A 119 11.49 6.71 12.87
N LEU A 120 10.82 5.72 12.30
CA LEU A 120 9.52 5.26 12.77
C LEU A 120 9.62 4.54 14.13
N GLU A 121 10.70 3.79 14.37
CA GLU A 121 10.99 3.19 15.70
C GLU A 121 11.16 4.28 16.76
N GLN A 122 11.91 5.36 16.48
CA GLN A 122 12.02 6.51 17.39
C GLN A 122 10.68 7.19 17.67
N LYS A 123 9.69 7.05 16.77
CA LYS A 123 8.31 7.53 16.94
C LYS A 123 7.38 6.48 17.56
N ASN A 124 7.94 5.40 18.13
CA ASN A 124 7.21 4.31 18.79
C ASN A 124 6.28 3.53 17.83
N TYR A 125 6.67 3.40 16.55
CA TYR A 125 6.06 2.43 15.64
C TYR A 125 6.89 1.14 15.64
N ILE A 126 6.20 0.02 15.65
CA ILE A 126 6.78 -1.31 15.56
C ILE A 126 6.88 -1.70 14.09
N HIS A 127 8.08 -1.94 13.59
CA HIS A 127 8.30 -2.55 12.28
C HIS A 127 7.94 -4.04 12.38
N TYR A 128 6.85 -4.48 11.76
CA TYR A 128 6.36 -5.84 11.97
C TYR A 128 6.36 -6.71 10.71
N GLU A 129 6.57 -6.12 9.54
CA GLU A 129 6.86 -6.76 8.27
C GLU A 129 7.54 -5.75 7.33
N ILE A 130 7.87 -6.10 6.09
CA ILE A 130 8.80 -5.34 5.24
C ILE A 130 8.42 -3.86 5.10
N SER A 131 7.16 -3.56 4.81
CA SER A 131 6.71 -2.20 4.47
C SER A 131 5.81 -1.57 5.52
N ASN A 132 5.42 -2.31 6.57
CA ASN A 132 4.38 -1.87 7.48
C ASN A 132 4.86 -1.66 8.92
N PHE A 133 4.43 -0.53 9.47
CA PHE A 133 4.77 -0.05 10.80
C PHE A 133 3.48 0.28 11.55
N SER A 134 3.39 -0.07 12.82
CA SER A 134 2.18 0.19 13.61
C SER A 134 2.47 0.59 15.04
N LYS A 135 1.57 1.34 15.64
CA LYS A 135 1.52 1.47 17.10
C LYS A 135 1.21 0.12 17.74
N LYS A 136 1.51 -0.03 19.03
CA LYS A 136 1.22 -1.26 19.79
C LYS A 136 -0.23 -1.67 19.62
N ASN A 137 -0.49 -2.95 19.33
CA ASN A 137 -1.81 -3.55 19.11
C ASN A 137 -2.59 -3.02 17.89
N LYS A 138 -1.92 -2.33 16.94
CA LYS A 138 -2.56 -1.77 15.74
C LYS A 138 -2.02 -2.40 14.43
N LYS A 139 -1.32 -3.55 14.51
CA LYS A 139 -0.89 -4.32 13.34
C LYS A 139 -2.09 -4.69 12.46
N CYS A 140 -1.93 -4.64 11.14
CA CYS A 140 -2.97 -5.05 10.20
C CYS A 140 -3.12 -6.58 10.21
N LYS A 141 -4.19 -7.08 10.81
CA LYS A 141 -4.45 -8.53 10.90
C LYS A 141 -4.56 -9.15 9.51
N HIS A 142 -5.20 -8.47 8.56
CA HIS A 142 -5.34 -8.95 7.19
C HIS A 142 -3.98 -9.16 6.51
N ASN A 143 -3.03 -8.21 6.63
CA ASN A 143 -1.69 -8.39 6.08
C ASN A 143 -0.96 -9.56 6.74
N LEU A 144 -1.15 -9.76 8.04
CA LEU A 144 -0.52 -10.86 8.76
C LEU A 144 -1.00 -12.24 8.31
N HIS A 145 -2.25 -12.38 7.80
CA HIS A 145 -2.70 -13.64 7.20
C HIS A 145 -1.79 -14.09 6.06
N TYR A 146 -1.42 -13.17 5.17
CA TYR A 146 -0.50 -13.50 4.07
C TYR A 146 0.89 -13.91 4.57
N TRP A 147 1.45 -13.17 5.53
CA TRP A 147 2.76 -13.47 6.09
C TRP A 147 2.82 -14.78 6.88
N LYS A 148 1.70 -15.20 7.44
CA LYS A 148 1.57 -16.46 8.17
C LYS A 148 1.14 -17.63 7.28
N LEU A 149 0.94 -17.39 6.00
CA LEU A 149 0.38 -18.40 5.08
C LEU A 149 -0.95 -18.98 5.57
N GLU A 150 -1.79 -18.16 6.19
CA GLU A 150 -3.14 -18.54 6.61
C GLU A 150 -4.07 -18.54 5.40
N PRO A 151 -5.05 -19.48 5.30
CA PRO A 151 -5.99 -19.54 4.19
C PRO A 151 -6.82 -18.27 4.03
N TYR A 152 -7.10 -17.89 2.77
CA TYR A 152 -7.96 -16.74 2.44
C TYR A 152 -8.72 -16.97 1.13
N LEU A 153 -9.89 -16.33 1.02
CA LEU A 153 -10.77 -16.45 -0.13
C LEU A 153 -10.52 -15.37 -1.18
N ALA A 154 -10.77 -15.71 -2.45
CA ALA A 154 -10.68 -14.81 -3.59
C ALA A 154 -12.06 -14.23 -3.94
N PHE A 155 -12.33 -12.98 -3.60
CA PHE A 155 -13.56 -12.28 -3.99
C PHE A 155 -13.25 -11.18 -5.01
N GLY A 156 -13.88 -11.29 -6.18
CA GLY A 156 -13.78 -10.31 -7.25
C GLY A 156 -12.84 -10.72 -8.39
N PRO A 157 -12.90 -9.97 -9.53
CA PRO A 157 -12.03 -10.18 -10.68
C PRO A 157 -10.56 -9.96 -10.31
N GLY A 158 -9.69 -10.88 -10.75
CA GLY A 158 -8.26 -10.83 -10.47
C GLY A 158 -7.87 -11.08 -9.01
N ALA A 159 -8.81 -11.40 -8.13
CA ALA A 159 -8.51 -11.73 -6.74
C ALA A 159 -7.80 -13.08 -6.63
N HIS A 160 -6.89 -13.18 -5.66
CA HIS A 160 -6.19 -14.42 -5.34
C HIS A 160 -6.79 -15.06 -4.09
N GLY A 161 -6.80 -16.38 -4.04
CA GLY A 161 -7.18 -17.19 -2.88
C GLY A 161 -6.11 -18.20 -2.54
N PHE A 162 -6.14 -18.72 -1.31
CA PHE A 162 -5.21 -19.73 -0.81
C PHE A 162 -5.92 -20.61 0.23
N ASP A 163 -5.77 -21.94 0.14
CA ASP A 163 -6.41 -22.90 1.04
C ASP A 163 -5.47 -23.55 2.06
N GLY A 164 -4.20 -23.12 2.06
CA GLY A 164 -3.15 -23.71 2.87
C GLY A 164 -2.18 -24.59 2.06
N THR A 165 -2.55 -24.98 0.86
CA THR A 165 -1.74 -25.83 -0.02
C THR A 165 -1.70 -25.27 -1.44
N LYS A 166 -2.87 -24.86 -1.92
CA LYS A 166 -3.07 -24.39 -3.27
C LYS A 166 -3.43 -22.92 -3.29
N ARG A 167 -2.79 -22.16 -4.19
CA ARG A 167 -3.11 -20.79 -4.51
C ARG A 167 -3.80 -20.72 -5.86
N TRP A 168 -4.85 -19.94 -5.98
CA TRP A 168 -5.55 -19.71 -7.24
C TRP A 168 -5.83 -18.21 -7.44
N TRP A 169 -6.18 -17.83 -8.66
CA TRP A 169 -6.61 -16.46 -8.96
C TRP A 169 -7.75 -16.44 -9.96
N ASN A 170 -8.63 -15.50 -9.76
CA ASN A 170 -9.75 -15.25 -10.63
C ASN A 170 -9.34 -14.49 -11.89
N LYS A 171 -10.08 -14.69 -12.98
CA LYS A 171 -9.94 -13.91 -14.22
C LYS A 171 -10.11 -12.43 -13.95
N LYS A 172 -9.27 -11.58 -14.57
CA LYS A 172 -9.33 -10.11 -14.39
C LYS A 172 -10.52 -9.46 -15.10
N SER A 173 -11.13 -10.12 -16.11
CA SER A 173 -12.30 -9.61 -16.83
C SER A 173 -13.54 -9.62 -15.93
N ILE A 174 -14.19 -8.47 -15.77
CA ILE A 174 -15.44 -8.33 -15.01
C ILE A 174 -16.55 -9.17 -15.66
N ASP A 175 -16.73 -9.04 -16.97
CA ASP A 175 -17.79 -9.76 -17.71
C ASP A 175 -17.64 -11.28 -17.60
N TYR A 176 -16.39 -11.78 -17.72
CA TYR A 176 -16.11 -13.20 -17.52
C TYR A 176 -16.43 -13.64 -16.08
N TYR A 177 -16.02 -12.85 -15.08
CA TYR A 177 -16.26 -13.12 -13.67
C TYR A 177 -17.75 -13.22 -13.37
N LEU A 178 -18.54 -12.24 -13.83
CA LEU A 178 -19.99 -12.22 -13.63
C LEU A 178 -20.68 -13.38 -14.34
N ASN A 179 -20.36 -13.64 -15.62
CA ASN A 179 -20.93 -14.75 -16.38
C ASN A 179 -20.67 -16.11 -15.70
N LYS A 180 -19.48 -16.34 -15.16
CA LYS A 180 -19.18 -17.57 -14.43
C LYS A 180 -20.05 -17.72 -13.18
N LEU A 181 -20.20 -16.66 -12.39
CA LEU A 181 -21.05 -16.69 -11.19
C LEU A 181 -22.53 -16.89 -11.51
N GLU A 182 -23.05 -16.27 -12.58
CA GLU A 182 -24.42 -16.48 -13.04
C GLU A 182 -24.70 -17.93 -13.43
N ASN A 183 -23.70 -18.64 -13.92
CA ASN A 183 -23.78 -20.07 -14.23
C ASN A 183 -23.40 -21.00 -13.06
N ASN A 184 -23.23 -20.47 -11.84
CA ASN A 184 -22.77 -21.17 -10.64
C ASN A 184 -21.38 -21.82 -10.79
N ASP A 185 -20.54 -21.30 -11.69
CA ASP A 185 -19.16 -21.74 -11.88
C ASP A 185 -18.18 -20.82 -11.14
N LEU A 186 -17.04 -21.39 -10.71
CA LEU A 186 -15.96 -20.60 -10.14
C LEU A 186 -15.19 -19.84 -11.24
N PRO A 187 -14.93 -18.55 -11.07
CA PRO A 187 -14.28 -17.69 -12.09
C PRO A 187 -12.75 -17.82 -12.09
N ILE A 188 -12.23 -19.00 -11.74
CA ILE A 188 -10.80 -19.28 -11.61
C ILE A 188 -10.15 -19.25 -13.00
N GLU A 189 -9.04 -18.52 -13.13
CA GLU A 189 -8.20 -18.48 -14.34
C GLU A 189 -7.10 -19.53 -14.29
N SER A 190 -6.45 -19.67 -13.14
CA SER A 190 -5.36 -20.62 -12.94
C SER A 190 -5.10 -20.88 -11.47
N GLU A 191 -4.32 -21.91 -11.19
CA GLU A 191 -3.93 -22.33 -9.84
C GLU A 191 -2.50 -22.84 -9.81
N GLU A 192 -1.88 -22.82 -8.64
CA GLU A 192 -0.55 -23.37 -8.37
C GLU A 192 -0.54 -24.05 -7.00
N ILE A 193 0.25 -25.11 -6.86
CA ILE A 193 0.52 -25.77 -5.58
C ILE A 193 1.79 -25.15 -5.02
N LEU A 194 1.71 -24.65 -3.80
CA LEU A 194 2.88 -24.13 -3.07
C LEU A 194 3.56 -25.31 -2.36
N SER A 195 4.80 -25.57 -2.77
CA SER A 195 5.66 -26.64 -2.21
C SER A 195 6.51 -26.13 -1.06
#